data_b91d22dc8f0c8265daf0cb0d0f9811b2
#
_entry.id   b91d22dc8f0c8265daf0cb0d0f9811b2
#
_cell.length_a   1.000
_cell.length_b   1.000
_cell.length_c   1.000
_cell.angle_alpha   90.00
_cell.angle_beta   90.00
_cell.angle_gamma   90.00
#
_symmetry.space_group_name_H-M   'P 1'
#
loop_
_entity.id
_entity.type
_entity.pdbx_description
1 polymer ?
#
loop_
_entity_poly.entity_id
_entity_poly.type
_entity_poly.pdbx_seq_one_letter_code
_entity_poly.pdbx_strand_id
1 'polypeptide(L)'
;MAREFAKSFYNSKAWKECREAYKRSVYGLCERCGQPGDEVHHKIYLIPENINDPYITLSFENLELLCSSCHSIEHNRKYKEIVREGLKFDDLGNLVKDKG
;
A
#
# COMPACT_ATOMS: atom_id res chain seq x y z
N MET A 1 6.48 4.70 -6.31
CA MET A 1 7.78 4.03 -6.35
C MET A 1 7.99 3.19 -5.09
N ALA A 2 8.41 1.96 -5.25
CA ALA A 2 8.67 1.08 -4.10
C ALA A 2 9.93 1.53 -3.39
N ARG A 3 9.89 1.54 -2.07
CA ARG A 3 11.08 1.82 -1.26
C ARG A 3 12.05 0.67 -1.38
N GLU A 4 13.34 0.95 -1.21
CA GLU A 4 14.37 -0.06 -1.40
C GLU A 4 14.20 -1.28 -0.50
N PHE A 5 13.85 -1.08 0.78
CA PHE A 5 13.66 -2.20 1.70
C PHE A 5 12.47 -3.08 1.31
N ALA A 6 11.48 -2.53 0.61
CA ALA A 6 10.28 -3.26 0.21
C ALA A 6 10.37 -3.84 -1.19
N LYS A 7 11.37 -3.47 -1.96
CA LYS A 7 11.51 -3.89 -3.35
C LYS A 7 11.58 -5.42 -3.48
N SER A 8 12.38 -6.04 -2.65
CA SER A 8 12.53 -7.49 -2.63
C SER A 8 11.21 -8.18 -2.28
N PHE A 9 10.45 -7.61 -1.33
CA PHE A 9 9.14 -8.13 -0.96
C PHE A 9 8.17 -8.08 -2.16
N TYR A 10 8.07 -6.93 -2.83
CA TYR A 10 7.13 -6.79 -3.95
C TYR A 10 7.50 -7.66 -5.15
N ASN A 11 8.75 -8.09 -5.26
CA ASN A 11 9.19 -9.01 -6.30
C ASN A 11 9.08 -10.47 -5.87
N SER A 12 8.70 -10.74 -4.63
CA SER A 12 8.64 -12.11 -4.12
C SER A 12 7.45 -12.87 -4.68
N LYS A 13 7.62 -14.18 -4.78
CA LYS A 13 6.56 -15.09 -5.21
C LYS A 13 5.40 -15.05 -4.22
N ALA A 14 5.71 -14.99 -2.93
CA ALA A 14 4.71 -14.94 -1.87
C ALA A 14 3.75 -13.76 -2.04
N TRP A 15 4.30 -12.57 -2.31
CA TRP A 15 3.46 -11.40 -2.54
C TRP A 15 2.63 -11.52 -3.81
N LYS A 16 3.25 -11.96 -4.90
CA LYS A 16 2.54 -12.08 -6.17
C LYS A 16 1.36 -13.05 -6.08
N GLU A 17 1.56 -14.18 -5.41
CA GLU A 17 0.49 -15.16 -5.20
C GLU A 17 -0.60 -14.61 -4.28
N CYS A 18 -0.20 -13.95 -3.20
CA CYS A 18 -1.14 -13.34 -2.26
C CYS A 18 -1.98 -12.27 -2.95
N ARG A 19 -1.34 -11.41 -3.72
CA ARG A 19 -2.02 -10.35 -4.45
C ARG A 19 -3.06 -10.90 -5.43
N GLU A 20 -2.70 -11.91 -6.21
CA GLU A 20 -3.63 -12.51 -7.16
C GLU A 20 -4.78 -13.22 -6.46
N ALA A 21 -4.50 -13.92 -5.37
CA ALA A 21 -5.54 -14.58 -4.59
C ALA A 21 -6.51 -13.53 -3.99
N TYR A 22 -5.98 -12.42 -3.51
CA TYR A 22 -6.83 -11.36 -2.96
C TYR A 22 -7.72 -10.75 -4.03
N LYS A 23 -7.16 -10.45 -5.21
CA LYS A 23 -7.95 -9.93 -6.33
C LYS A 23 -9.12 -10.83 -6.67
N ARG A 24 -8.87 -12.15 -6.71
CA ARG A 24 -9.94 -13.11 -6.98
C ARG A 24 -10.99 -13.12 -5.89
N SER A 25 -10.58 -12.94 -4.64
CA SER A 25 -11.52 -12.97 -3.50
C SER A 25 -12.52 -11.80 -3.54
N VAL A 26 -12.16 -10.69 -4.19
CA VAL A 26 -13.02 -9.51 -4.33
C VAL A 26 -13.49 -9.33 -5.78
N TYR A 27 -13.41 -10.39 -6.58
CA TYR A 27 -13.91 -10.43 -7.95
C TYR A 27 -13.26 -9.41 -8.88
N GLY A 28 -12.05 -8.96 -8.56
CA GLY A 28 -11.31 -8.00 -9.37
C GLY A 28 -11.91 -6.61 -9.38
N LEU A 29 -12.79 -6.29 -8.43
CA LEU A 29 -13.49 -5.01 -8.40
C LEU A 29 -12.93 -4.11 -7.30
N CYS A 30 -12.83 -2.80 -7.61
CA CYS A 30 -12.46 -1.80 -6.63
C CYS A 30 -13.44 -1.86 -5.45
N GLU A 31 -12.91 -1.96 -4.24
CA GLU A 31 -13.74 -2.12 -3.06
C GLU A 31 -14.46 -0.84 -2.64
N ARG A 32 -14.13 0.28 -3.27
CA ARG A 32 -14.76 1.57 -2.94
C ARG A 32 -15.76 2.05 -3.95
N CYS A 33 -15.48 1.88 -5.25
CA CYS A 33 -16.37 2.40 -6.29
C CYS A 33 -17.01 1.31 -7.16
N GLY A 34 -16.57 0.07 -7.05
CA GLY A 34 -17.13 -1.04 -7.82
C GLY A 34 -16.66 -1.15 -9.24
N GLN A 35 -15.80 -0.26 -9.71
CA GLN A 35 -15.19 -0.33 -11.04
C GLN A 35 -14.08 -1.40 -11.03
N PRO A 36 -13.59 -1.82 -12.21
CA PRO A 36 -12.48 -2.78 -12.22
C PRO A 36 -11.31 -2.27 -11.37
N GLY A 37 -10.82 -3.13 -10.48
CA GLY A 37 -9.72 -2.81 -9.60
C GLY A 37 -8.39 -2.88 -10.34
N ASP A 38 -7.43 -2.09 -9.90
CA ASP A 38 -6.13 -1.96 -10.54
C ASP A 38 -5.00 -2.41 -9.62
N GLU A 39 -4.95 -1.92 -8.40
CA GLU A 39 -3.87 -2.23 -7.47
C GLU A 39 -4.37 -2.71 -6.11
N VAL A 40 -3.67 -3.71 -5.58
CA VAL A 40 -3.84 -4.15 -4.20
C VAL A 40 -2.86 -3.37 -3.35
N HIS A 41 -3.36 -2.62 -2.37
CA HIS A 41 -2.50 -1.85 -1.49
C HIS A 41 -2.66 -2.32 -0.04
N HIS A 42 -1.67 -1.99 0.77
CA HIS A 42 -1.69 -2.30 2.20
C HIS A 42 -2.31 -1.14 2.97
N LYS A 43 -3.31 -1.43 3.80
CA LYS A 43 -3.95 -0.41 4.63
C LYS A 43 -2.97 0.14 5.66
N ILE A 44 -2.19 -0.75 6.26
CA ILE A 44 -1.04 -0.36 7.09
C ILE A 44 0.18 -0.35 6.18
N TYR A 45 0.82 0.80 6.03
CA TYR A 45 1.96 0.94 5.13
C TYR A 45 3.12 0.05 5.58
N LEU A 46 3.84 -0.47 4.59
CA LEU A 46 5.03 -1.28 4.86
C LEU A 46 6.19 -0.37 5.25
N ILE A 47 6.82 -0.71 6.36
CA ILE A 47 7.99 -0.02 6.89
C ILE A 47 9.03 -1.08 7.26
N PRO A 48 10.31 -0.68 7.49
CA PRO A 48 11.33 -1.69 7.84
C PRO A 48 10.97 -2.53 9.06
N GLU A 49 10.23 -1.97 10.00
CA GLU A 49 9.85 -2.67 11.23
C GLU A 49 8.80 -3.75 11.00
N ASN A 50 7.99 -3.65 9.93
CA ASN A 50 6.92 -4.63 9.69
C ASN A 50 7.07 -5.42 8.39
N ILE A 51 8.10 -5.15 7.60
CA ILE A 51 8.27 -5.78 6.27
C ILE A 51 8.41 -7.30 6.36
N ASN A 52 8.88 -7.82 7.47
CA ASN A 52 9.04 -9.26 7.68
C ASN A 52 7.88 -9.90 8.45
N ASP A 53 6.83 -9.12 8.74
CA ASP A 53 5.67 -9.63 9.48
C ASP A 53 4.57 -10.04 8.49
N PRO A 54 4.34 -11.36 8.28
CA PRO A 54 3.34 -11.81 7.32
C PRO A 54 1.91 -11.45 7.72
N TYR A 55 1.66 -11.19 9.00
CA TYR A 55 0.33 -10.73 9.44
C TYR A 55 0.02 -9.32 8.98
N ILE A 56 1.03 -8.58 8.54
CA ILE A 56 0.87 -7.24 7.97
C ILE A 56 1.06 -7.29 6.46
N THR A 57 2.09 -7.98 5.98
CA THR A 57 2.46 -7.95 4.57
C THR A 57 1.60 -8.84 3.69
N LEU A 58 1.10 -9.96 4.24
CA LEU A 58 0.39 -10.99 3.46
C LEU A 58 -1.01 -11.28 4.00
N SER A 59 -1.52 -10.49 4.92
CA SER A 59 -2.85 -10.68 5.49
C SER A 59 -3.92 -10.00 4.64
N PHE A 60 -4.95 -10.73 4.25
CA PHE A 60 -6.08 -10.17 3.50
C PHE A 60 -6.77 -9.03 4.27
N GLU A 61 -6.76 -9.08 5.59
CA GLU A 61 -7.36 -8.03 6.42
C GLU A 61 -6.67 -6.70 6.24
N ASN A 62 -5.41 -6.70 5.84
CA ASN A 62 -4.63 -5.49 5.63
C ASN A 62 -4.56 -5.09 4.15
N LEU A 63 -5.28 -5.78 3.27
CA LEU A 63 -5.25 -5.50 1.84
C LEU A 63 -6.54 -4.87 1.37
N GLU A 64 -6.45 -4.08 0.32
CA GLU A 64 -7.60 -3.47 -0.32
C GLU A 64 -7.33 -3.33 -1.80
N LEU A 65 -8.27 -3.74 -2.66
CA LEU A 65 -8.16 -3.58 -4.10
C LEU A 65 -8.82 -2.27 -4.50
N LEU A 66 -8.08 -1.39 -5.16
CA LEU A 66 -8.58 -0.09 -5.58
C LEU A 66 -8.29 0.14 -7.07
N CYS A 67 -9.19 0.87 -7.73
CA CYS A 67 -8.89 1.39 -9.05
C CYS A 67 -7.88 2.55 -8.92
N SER A 68 -7.30 2.98 -10.04
CA SER A 68 -6.26 4.01 -9.98
C SER A 68 -6.77 5.32 -9.37
N SER A 69 -8.02 5.70 -9.63
CA SER A 69 -8.60 6.92 -9.05
C SER A 69 -8.74 6.83 -7.53
N CYS A 70 -9.31 5.73 -7.03
CA CYS A 70 -9.48 5.54 -5.58
C CYS A 70 -8.14 5.38 -4.89
N HIS A 71 -7.19 4.74 -5.54
CA HIS A 71 -5.83 4.58 -5.00
C HIS A 71 -5.15 5.94 -4.83
N SER A 72 -5.28 6.82 -5.81
CA SER A 72 -4.74 8.18 -5.73
C SER A 72 -5.37 8.99 -4.59
N ILE A 73 -6.68 8.86 -4.42
CA ILE A 73 -7.39 9.54 -3.33
C ILE A 73 -6.87 9.07 -1.98
N GLU A 74 -6.70 7.76 -1.81
CA GLU A 74 -6.21 7.20 -0.56
C GLU A 74 -4.78 7.67 -0.24
N HIS A 75 -3.92 7.71 -1.24
CA HIS A 75 -2.56 8.21 -1.08
C HIS A 75 -2.54 9.67 -0.62
N ASN A 76 -3.36 10.51 -1.24
CA ASN A 76 -3.44 11.92 -0.90
C ASN A 76 -3.96 12.11 0.53
N ARG A 77 -4.94 11.33 0.93
CA ARG A 77 -5.48 11.39 2.28
C ARG A 77 -4.43 11.06 3.33
N LYS A 78 -3.70 9.97 3.12
CA LYS A 78 -2.65 9.54 4.06
C LYS A 78 -1.48 10.52 4.08
N TYR A 79 -1.14 11.10 2.94
CA TYR A 79 -0.11 12.12 2.88
C TYR A 79 -0.48 13.33 3.74
N LYS A 80 -1.73 13.79 3.65
CA LYS A 80 -2.20 14.93 4.44
C LYS A 80 -2.16 14.64 5.94
N GLU A 81 -2.54 13.44 6.36
CA GLU A 81 -2.47 13.05 7.76
C GLU A 81 -1.04 13.06 8.28
N ILE A 82 -0.12 12.52 7.50
CA ILE A 82 1.29 12.43 7.86
C ILE A 82 1.92 13.82 7.96
N VAL A 83 1.63 14.68 6.99
CA VAL A 83 2.15 16.06 6.99
C VAL A 83 1.66 16.83 8.21
N ARG A 84 0.41 16.58 8.63
CA ARG A 84 -0.15 17.24 9.81
C ARG A 84 0.58 16.86 11.08
N GLU A 85 1.18 15.68 11.13
CA GLU A 85 1.96 15.21 12.27
C GLU A 85 3.44 15.64 12.22
N GLY A 86 3.81 16.51 11.27
CA GLY A 86 5.18 16.97 11.13
C GLY A 86 6.06 16.04 10.31
N LEU A 87 5.45 15.19 9.51
CA LEU A 87 6.17 14.27 8.64
C LEU A 87 5.86 14.59 7.18
N LYS A 88 6.76 14.22 6.31
CA LYS A 88 6.55 14.40 4.87
C LYS A 88 7.25 13.28 4.09
N PHE A 89 6.93 13.18 2.82
CA PHE A 89 7.63 12.27 1.92
C PHE A 89 8.71 13.04 1.17
N ASP A 90 9.90 12.43 1.05
CA ASP A 90 10.96 13.01 0.23
C ASP A 90 10.77 12.64 -1.25
N ASP A 91 11.73 13.02 -2.11
CA ASP A 91 11.63 12.77 -3.55
C ASP A 91 11.63 11.29 -3.90
N LEU A 92 12.10 10.45 -3.01
CA LEU A 92 12.15 9.00 -3.21
C LEU A 92 10.93 8.29 -2.63
N GLY A 93 10.01 9.04 -2.02
CA GLY A 93 8.83 8.48 -1.40
C GLY A 93 9.06 7.98 0.01
N ASN A 94 10.18 8.29 0.62
CA ASN A 94 10.47 7.90 2.00
C ASN A 94 9.85 8.88 2.97
N LEU A 95 9.35 8.35 4.10
CA LEU A 95 8.78 9.17 5.14
C LEU A 95 9.90 9.78 5.98
N VAL A 96 9.92 11.10 6.08
CA VAL A 96 10.95 11.83 6.83
C VAL A 96 10.29 12.91 7.68
N LYS A 97 11.00 13.38 8.71
CA LYS A 97 10.51 14.46 9.52
C LYS A 97 10.60 15.77 8.74
N ASP A 98 9.54 16.56 8.84
CA ASP A 98 9.52 17.90 8.27
C ASP A 98 10.22 18.85 9.25
N LYS A 99 11.31 19.45 8.81
CA LYS A 99 12.09 20.38 9.63
C LYS A 99 11.62 21.83 9.51
N GLY A 100 10.65 22.05 8.65
CA GLY A 100 10.12 23.40 8.38
C GLY A 100 9.23 23.94 9.46
#